data_80fb3c278acac56e3b3560647af4b99e
#
_entry.id   80fb3c278acac56e3b3560647af4b99e
#
_cell.length_a   1.000
_cell.length_b   1.000
_cell.length_c   1.000
_cell.angle_alpha   90.00
_cell.angle_beta   90.00
_cell.angle_gamma   90.00
#
_symmetry.space_group_name_H-M   'P 1'
#
loop_
_entity.id
_entity.type
_entity.pdbx_description
1 polymer ?
#
loop_
_entity_poly.entity_id
_entity_poly.type
_entity_poly.pdbx_seq_one_letter_code
_entity_poly.pdbx_strand_id
1 'polypeptide(L)'
;MNTQQSSPVQQVPEPSTAVVPRDVKSNGEPAGGFLGQADSRRRVARFGMLLWVVLLAVAVQPGLMSGDSLDQYGQGLSGSYADIHPPLGSWLLGLSGRLVGTPWLVLVLQLAMLSGGMALLVRSSDARAGRRGLVVFGAFLLVPTVWALAVVLWKDVMVAALLLGAVAALKGRRPVWALLLLCAGVAYRHNALIAAVPLAIPVVAQWAPSPRWRFPAQALLFMVVVPVLVLTPSVVNRSLHASRAWAAGQLFLYDLSAIYVAHPEAFSNSSLTGDTSPQELAKLYNIHHVWRLFDGAEGARPIPFQSLEARREALVAEWKRVVPQYPTTWMKHRLAVFRRMLGADHFPVWAAFHRQIDPNSWQLRPPTEGYLFQTFHRIEDVVDGSFLFRGWLWMLGLVAVTLVALRKVKRHSLAFFTGLSGLAYASAYLVIGIGSDFRFIYWSVIAVFATLALLVCPPEQAESPSKPR
;
A
#
# COMPACT_ATOMS: atom_id res chain seq x y z
N MET A 1 -11.61 -60.41 -86.01
CA MET A 1 -12.95 -60.70 -85.53
C MET A 1 -13.44 -59.50 -84.73
N ASN A 2 -14.42 -58.82 -85.31
CA ASN A 2 -15.03 -57.60 -84.82
C ASN A 2 -15.93 -57.86 -83.60
N THR A 3 -15.88 -57.00 -82.64
CA THR A 3 -17.06 -56.71 -81.78
C THR A 3 -17.07 -55.22 -81.43
N GLN A 4 -18.11 -54.58 -82.00
CA GLN A 4 -18.49 -53.22 -81.70
C GLN A 4 -18.88 -53.01 -80.24
N GLN A 5 -18.39 -51.97 -79.61
CA GLN A 5 -18.92 -51.45 -78.39
C GLN A 5 -19.75 -50.18 -78.71
N SER A 6 -21.02 -50.29 -78.28
CA SER A 6 -22.00 -49.20 -78.35
C SER A 6 -21.83 -48.25 -77.20
N SER A 7 -21.75 -46.97 -77.48
CA SER A 7 -21.71 -45.89 -76.52
C SER A 7 -23.10 -45.64 -75.84
N PRO A 8 -23.22 -45.35 -74.58
CA PRO A 8 -24.47 -44.93 -73.96
C PRO A 8 -24.70 -43.43 -74.10
N VAL A 9 -25.94 -43.11 -74.36
CA VAL A 9 -26.54 -41.78 -74.50
C VAL A 9 -26.39 -40.96 -73.23
N GLN A 10 -25.86 -39.73 -73.34
CA GLN A 10 -25.87 -38.73 -72.25
C GLN A 10 -27.29 -38.18 -72.06
N GLN A 11 -27.85 -38.41 -70.86
CA GLN A 11 -29.05 -37.73 -70.36
C GLN A 11 -28.67 -36.32 -69.90
N VAL A 12 -29.34 -35.31 -70.41
CA VAL A 12 -29.29 -33.87 -70.00
C VAL A 12 -30.10 -33.74 -68.72
N PRO A 13 -29.57 -33.17 -67.66
CA PRO A 13 -30.36 -32.90 -66.44
C PRO A 13 -31.24 -31.66 -66.62
N GLU A 14 -32.49 -31.78 -66.14
CA GLU A 14 -33.46 -30.69 -66.08
C GLU A 14 -33.03 -29.56 -65.13
N PRO A 15 -33.47 -28.30 -65.34
CA PRO A 15 -33.09 -27.17 -64.50
C PRO A 15 -33.77 -27.24 -63.17
N SER A 16 -32.96 -27.36 -62.11
CA SER A 16 -33.37 -27.28 -60.71
C SER A 16 -34.00 -25.95 -60.40
N THR A 17 -35.22 -25.95 -59.89
CA THR A 17 -35.96 -24.81 -59.36
C THR A 17 -35.14 -24.07 -58.28
N ALA A 18 -34.87 -22.77 -58.51
CA ALA A 18 -34.21 -21.88 -57.57
C ALA A 18 -34.98 -21.80 -56.26
N VAL A 19 -34.39 -22.34 -55.20
CA VAL A 19 -34.82 -22.08 -53.80
C VAL A 19 -34.41 -20.65 -53.43
N VAL A 20 -35.37 -19.76 -53.28
CA VAL A 20 -35.22 -18.42 -52.75
C VAL A 20 -34.68 -18.49 -51.34
N PRO A 21 -33.57 -17.87 -51.01
CA PRO A 21 -33.06 -17.82 -49.62
C PRO A 21 -34.08 -17.06 -48.79
N ARG A 22 -34.63 -17.73 -47.74
CA ARG A 22 -35.36 -17.05 -46.67
C ARG A 22 -34.41 -16.03 -46.03
N ASP A 23 -34.78 -14.77 -46.07
CA ASP A 23 -34.18 -13.71 -45.28
C ASP A 23 -34.13 -14.16 -43.79
N VAL A 24 -32.94 -14.58 -43.38
CA VAL A 24 -32.59 -14.64 -41.99
C VAL A 24 -32.54 -13.19 -41.51
N LYS A 25 -33.61 -12.71 -40.90
CA LYS A 25 -33.60 -11.48 -40.15
C LYS A 25 -32.45 -11.59 -39.12
N SER A 26 -31.32 -11.02 -39.50
CA SER A 26 -30.26 -10.73 -38.55
C SER A 26 -30.87 -9.75 -37.54
N ASN A 27 -31.24 -10.25 -36.35
CA ASN A 27 -31.46 -9.41 -35.22
C ASN A 27 -30.12 -8.71 -34.91
N GLY A 28 -29.82 -7.70 -35.68
CA GLY A 28 -28.71 -6.77 -35.41
C GLY A 28 -29.00 -6.02 -34.12
N GLU A 29 -28.62 -6.60 -33.00
CA GLU A 29 -28.38 -5.78 -31.82
C GLU A 29 -27.29 -4.74 -32.24
N PRO A 30 -27.54 -3.44 -32.04
CA PRO A 30 -26.61 -2.43 -32.52
C PRO A 30 -25.29 -2.59 -31.73
N ALA A 31 -24.20 -2.92 -32.42
CA ALA A 31 -22.85 -2.97 -31.85
C ALA A 31 -22.45 -1.69 -31.09
N GLY A 32 -23.19 -0.59 -31.28
CA GLY A 32 -23.07 0.66 -30.55
C GLY A 32 -23.46 0.60 -29.06
N GLY A 33 -24.31 -0.35 -28.63
CA GLY A 33 -24.77 -0.45 -27.24
C GLY A 33 -23.67 -0.90 -26.27
N PHE A 34 -22.79 -1.81 -26.66
CA PHE A 34 -21.73 -2.36 -25.82
C PHE A 34 -20.59 -1.36 -25.58
N LEU A 35 -20.15 -0.66 -26.61
CA LEU A 35 -19.11 0.37 -26.51
C LEU A 35 -19.59 1.56 -25.68
N GLY A 36 -20.83 2.00 -25.86
CA GLY A 36 -21.44 3.09 -25.07
C GLY A 36 -21.55 2.79 -23.58
N GLN A 37 -21.82 1.55 -23.18
CA GLN A 37 -21.90 1.16 -21.77
C GLN A 37 -20.50 1.09 -21.10
N ALA A 38 -19.47 0.63 -21.80
CA ALA A 38 -18.10 0.62 -21.27
C ALA A 38 -17.60 2.05 -21.03
N ASP A 39 -17.85 2.97 -21.95
CA ASP A 39 -17.46 4.38 -21.83
C ASP A 39 -18.25 5.10 -20.76
N SER A 40 -19.53 4.77 -20.55
CA SER A 40 -20.33 5.31 -19.44
C SER A 40 -19.72 4.91 -18.08
N ARG A 41 -19.37 3.64 -17.89
CA ARG A 41 -18.73 3.17 -16.66
C ARG A 41 -17.38 3.85 -16.40
N ARG A 42 -16.57 4.04 -17.45
CA ARG A 42 -15.30 4.77 -17.34
C ARG A 42 -15.51 6.24 -16.94
N ARG A 43 -16.56 6.88 -17.49
CA ARG A 43 -16.92 8.26 -17.12
C ARG A 43 -17.37 8.35 -15.67
N VAL A 44 -18.21 7.43 -15.19
CA VAL A 44 -18.64 7.37 -13.79
C VAL A 44 -17.45 7.19 -12.84
N ALA A 45 -16.53 6.26 -13.14
CA ALA A 45 -15.33 6.06 -12.32
C ALA A 45 -14.43 7.30 -12.30
N ARG A 46 -14.23 7.97 -13.44
CA ARG A 46 -13.44 9.21 -13.53
C ARG A 46 -14.10 10.36 -12.75
N PHE A 47 -15.41 10.52 -12.89
CA PHE A 47 -16.16 11.54 -12.15
C PHE A 47 -16.08 11.30 -10.64
N GLY A 48 -16.34 10.07 -10.17
CA GLY A 48 -16.22 9.71 -8.77
C GLY A 48 -14.82 9.95 -8.21
N MET A 49 -13.77 9.58 -8.98
CA MET A 49 -12.38 9.86 -8.63
C MET A 49 -12.12 11.37 -8.47
N LEU A 50 -12.49 12.17 -9.48
CA LEU A 50 -12.25 13.62 -9.46
C LEU A 50 -13.02 14.30 -8.33
N LEU A 51 -14.30 13.94 -8.16
CA LEU A 51 -15.13 14.47 -7.08
C LEU A 51 -14.51 14.16 -5.70
N TRP A 52 -14.07 12.91 -5.47
CA TRP A 52 -13.45 12.50 -4.22
C TRP A 52 -12.15 13.26 -3.94
N VAL A 53 -11.28 13.38 -4.96
CA VAL A 53 -10.02 14.14 -4.83
C VAL A 53 -10.30 15.61 -4.51
N VAL A 54 -11.20 16.25 -5.25
CA VAL A 54 -11.52 17.67 -5.07
C VAL A 54 -12.15 17.91 -3.70
N LEU A 55 -13.16 17.12 -3.31
CA LEU A 55 -13.84 17.28 -2.02
C LEU A 55 -12.87 17.14 -0.86
N LEU A 56 -12.03 16.09 -0.84
CA LEU A 56 -11.08 15.89 0.26
C LEU A 56 -9.93 16.90 0.22
N ALA A 57 -9.38 17.22 -0.96
CA ALA A 57 -8.29 18.17 -1.06
C ALA A 57 -8.71 19.59 -0.64
N VAL A 58 -9.96 19.99 -0.92
CA VAL A 58 -10.50 21.29 -0.48
C VAL A 58 -10.88 21.25 0.99
N ALA A 59 -11.48 20.15 1.45
CA ALA A 59 -11.94 20.03 2.84
C ALA A 59 -10.79 20.18 3.85
N VAL A 60 -9.60 19.66 3.57
CA VAL A 60 -8.51 19.57 4.55
C VAL A 60 -7.22 20.25 4.10
N GLN A 61 -7.27 21.14 3.09
CA GLN A 61 -6.04 21.80 2.65
C GLN A 61 -5.29 22.47 3.82
N PRO A 62 -3.95 22.45 3.83
CA PRO A 62 -3.03 21.89 2.83
C PRO A 62 -2.72 20.39 3.02
N GLY A 63 -3.49 19.69 3.80
CA GLY A 63 -3.32 18.31 4.26
C GLY A 63 -3.05 18.26 5.76
N LEU A 64 -3.62 17.26 6.45
CA LEU A 64 -3.41 17.08 7.88
C LEU A 64 -2.00 16.55 8.15
N MET A 65 -1.34 17.05 9.21
CA MET A 65 0.09 16.79 9.44
C MET A 65 0.37 16.56 10.92
N SER A 66 0.95 15.41 11.23
CA SER A 66 1.56 15.15 12.54
C SER A 66 2.99 15.70 12.63
N GLY A 67 3.59 15.65 13.82
CA GLY A 67 4.99 16.00 14.04
C GLY A 67 5.95 15.34 13.04
N ASP A 68 5.76 14.04 12.73
CA ASP A 68 6.53 13.31 11.69
C ASP A 68 6.46 14.00 10.32
N SER A 69 5.26 14.43 9.91
CA SER A 69 5.05 15.07 8.61
C SER A 69 5.63 16.47 8.55
N LEU A 70 5.54 17.20 9.69
CA LEU A 70 6.11 18.54 9.83
C LEU A 70 7.65 18.50 9.83
N ASP A 71 8.25 17.52 10.52
CA ASP A 71 9.71 17.32 10.47
C ASP A 71 10.17 17.06 9.02
N GLN A 72 9.50 16.14 8.31
CA GLN A 72 9.79 15.89 6.90
C GLN A 72 9.62 17.13 6.02
N TYR A 73 8.59 17.95 6.27
CA TYR A 73 8.38 19.20 5.55
C TYR A 73 9.52 20.20 5.79
N GLY A 74 9.94 20.35 7.06
CA GLY A 74 11.07 21.19 7.46
C GLY A 74 12.38 20.75 6.82
N GLN A 75 12.68 19.44 6.85
CA GLN A 75 13.84 18.88 6.15
C GLN A 75 13.78 19.18 4.63
N GLY A 76 12.60 19.03 4.04
CA GLY A 76 12.39 19.31 2.62
C GLY A 76 12.57 20.77 2.24
N LEU A 77 12.18 21.72 3.08
CA LEU A 77 12.36 23.16 2.85
C LEU A 77 13.82 23.58 3.04
N SER A 78 14.48 23.09 4.09
CA SER A 78 15.88 23.41 4.40
C SER A 78 16.87 22.72 3.45
N GLY A 79 16.49 21.59 2.84
CA GLY A 79 17.40 20.75 2.07
C GLY A 79 18.35 19.91 2.96
N SER A 80 18.16 19.91 4.29
CA SER A 80 18.95 19.12 5.25
C SER A 80 18.17 17.88 5.64
N TYR A 81 18.56 16.74 5.11
CA TYR A 81 17.85 15.46 5.28
C TYR A 81 18.51 14.58 6.33
N ALA A 82 17.70 13.82 7.07
CA ALA A 82 18.15 12.73 7.93
C ALA A 82 17.37 11.44 7.60
N ASP A 83 18.03 10.28 7.70
CA ASP A 83 17.44 8.99 7.31
C ASP A 83 16.50 8.37 8.36
N ILE A 84 16.18 9.11 9.41
CA ILE A 84 15.10 8.77 10.35
C ILE A 84 13.74 8.70 9.61
N HIS A 85 13.53 9.63 8.69
CA HIS A 85 12.49 9.58 7.70
C HIS A 85 13.17 9.46 6.33
N PRO A 86 12.82 8.43 5.50
CA PRO A 86 13.41 8.33 4.18
C PRO A 86 13.28 9.66 3.41
N PRO A 87 14.38 10.22 2.88
CA PRO A 87 14.43 11.63 2.45
C PRO A 87 13.60 11.92 1.19
N LEU A 88 13.15 10.89 0.44
CA LEU A 88 12.28 11.08 -0.73
C LEU A 88 10.96 11.76 -0.34
N GLY A 89 10.37 11.38 0.80
CA GLY A 89 9.15 11.99 1.32
C GLY A 89 9.39 13.46 1.70
N SER A 90 10.46 13.74 2.43
CA SER A 90 10.87 15.08 2.81
C SER A 90 11.13 15.95 1.58
N TRP A 91 11.86 15.43 0.58
CA TRP A 91 12.13 16.14 -0.68
C TRP A 91 10.82 16.50 -1.41
N LEU A 92 9.87 15.57 -1.51
CA LEU A 92 8.59 15.79 -2.20
C LEU A 92 7.73 16.84 -1.48
N LEU A 93 7.66 16.80 -0.15
CA LEU A 93 6.98 17.80 0.67
C LEU A 93 7.61 19.17 0.52
N GLY A 94 8.95 19.26 0.57
CA GLY A 94 9.69 20.50 0.36
C GLY A 94 9.53 21.03 -1.06
N LEU A 95 9.48 20.17 -2.08
CA LEU A 95 9.21 20.59 -3.46
C LEU A 95 7.82 21.26 -3.57
N SER A 96 6.78 20.65 -2.97
CA SER A 96 5.46 21.27 -2.89
C SER A 96 5.50 22.63 -2.18
N GLY A 97 6.21 22.71 -1.04
CA GLY A 97 6.37 23.94 -0.30
C GLY A 97 7.03 25.06 -1.12
N ARG A 98 8.07 24.72 -1.91
CA ARG A 98 8.73 25.69 -2.79
C ARG A 98 7.88 26.13 -3.97
N LEU A 99 7.02 25.25 -4.51
CA LEU A 99 6.20 25.55 -5.68
C LEU A 99 4.92 26.33 -5.35
N VAL A 100 4.24 25.98 -4.24
CA VAL A 100 2.93 26.54 -3.90
C VAL A 100 2.83 27.05 -2.46
N GLY A 101 3.94 27.15 -1.75
CA GLY A 101 4.00 27.65 -0.37
C GLY A 101 3.51 26.66 0.70
N THR A 102 2.97 25.52 0.30
CA THR A 102 2.34 24.53 1.21
C THR A 102 2.58 23.10 0.71
N PRO A 103 2.36 22.05 1.54
CA PRO A 103 2.46 20.67 1.12
C PRO A 103 1.27 20.15 0.28
N TRP A 104 0.35 21.03 -0.13
CA TRP A 104 -0.94 20.67 -0.77
C TRP A 104 -0.81 19.79 -2.03
N LEU A 105 0.24 20.00 -2.85
CA LEU A 105 0.45 19.17 -4.05
C LEU A 105 0.69 17.70 -3.70
N VAL A 106 1.29 17.41 -2.54
CA VAL A 106 1.49 16.03 -2.08
C VAL A 106 0.16 15.42 -1.66
N LEU A 107 -0.73 16.18 -1.00
CA LEU A 107 -2.09 15.75 -0.71
C LEU A 107 -2.84 15.35 -1.98
N VAL A 108 -2.87 16.26 -2.98
CA VAL A 108 -3.56 16.00 -4.25
C VAL A 108 -2.95 14.78 -4.95
N LEU A 109 -1.64 14.66 -4.97
CA LEU A 109 -0.95 13.52 -5.59
C LEU A 109 -1.34 12.18 -4.93
N GLN A 110 -1.30 12.09 -3.59
CA GLN A 110 -1.64 10.84 -2.91
C GLN A 110 -3.12 10.47 -3.08
N LEU A 111 -4.03 11.44 -3.03
CA LEU A 111 -5.46 11.22 -3.28
C LEU A 111 -5.72 10.76 -4.73
N ALA A 112 -5.06 11.41 -5.70
CA ALA A 112 -5.17 11.04 -7.11
C ALA A 112 -4.59 9.66 -7.40
N MET A 113 -3.46 9.31 -6.77
CA MET A 113 -2.86 7.97 -6.93
C MET A 113 -3.71 6.87 -6.30
N LEU A 114 -4.28 7.09 -5.10
CA LEU A 114 -5.17 6.13 -4.45
C LEU A 114 -6.44 5.90 -5.27
N SER A 115 -7.18 6.96 -5.58
CA SER A 115 -8.45 6.84 -6.31
C SER A 115 -8.21 6.43 -7.78
N GLY A 116 -7.18 6.97 -8.44
CA GLY A 116 -6.80 6.64 -9.81
C GLY A 116 -6.31 5.20 -9.96
N GLY A 117 -5.45 4.75 -9.04
CA GLY A 117 -5.00 3.35 -8.98
C GLY A 117 -6.18 2.39 -8.85
N MET A 118 -7.10 2.68 -7.95
CA MET A 118 -8.31 1.87 -7.75
C MET A 118 -9.24 1.92 -8.97
N ALA A 119 -9.46 3.10 -9.57
CA ALA A 119 -10.23 3.24 -10.80
C ALA A 119 -9.64 2.43 -11.98
N LEU A 120 -8.31 2.32 -12.05
CA LEU A 120 -7.65 1.47 -13.05
C LEU A 120 -7.86 -0.02 -12.77
N LEU A 121 -7.86 -0.43 -11.50
CA LEU A 121 -8.08 -1.82 -11.12
C LEU A 121 -9.50 -2.33 -11.42
N VAL A 122 -10.51 -1.46 -11.34
CA VAL A 122 -11.90 -1.86 -11.59
C VAL A 122 -12.30 -1.79 -13.07
N ARG A 123 -11.41 -1.38 -13.97
CA ARG A 123 -11.69 -1.39 -15.41
C ARG A 123 -11.83 -2.81 -15.93
N SER A 124 -12.90 -3.06 -16.71
CA SER A 124 -13.13 -4.31 -17.41
C SER A 124 -13.94 -4.05 -18.67
N SER A 125 -13.65 -4.79 -19.73
CA SER A 125 -14.45 -4.85 -20.96
C SER A 125 -15.77 -5.59 -20.70
N ASP A 126 -15.75 -6.63 -19.87
CA ASP A 126 -16.96 -7.36 -19.47
C ASP A 126 -17.93 -6.49 -18.66
N ALA A 127 -19.21 -6.52 -19.06
CA ALA A 127 -20.25 -5.68 -18.48
C ALA A 127 -20.58 -6.02 -17.00
N ARG A 128 -20.58 -7.31 -16.65
CA ARG A 128 -20.88 -7.75 -15.28
C ARG A 128 -19.70 -7.46 -14.36
N ALA A 129 -18.49 -7.80 -14.79
CA ALA A 129 -17.28 -7.49 -14.04
C ALA A 129 -17.14 -5.98 -13.84
N GLY A 130 -17.37 -5.17 -14.87
CA GLY A 130 -17.31 -3.72 -14.78
C GLY A 130 -18.33 -3.12 -13.79
N ARG A 131 -19.57 -3.63 -13.73
CA ARG A 131 -20.56 -3.18 -12.72
C ARG A 131 -20.14 -3.55 -11.30
N ARG A 132 -19.70 -4.80 -11.09
CA ARG A 132 -19.17 -5.23 -9.78
C ARG A 132 -17.92 -4.44 -9.38
N GLY A 133 -17.07 -4.13 -10.35
CA GLY A 133 -15.91 -3.26 -10.15
C GLY A 133 -16.31 -1.86 -9.67
N LEU A 134 -17.35 -1.24 -10.23
CA LEU A 134 -17.85 0.05 -9.76
C LEU A 134 -18.38 -0.02 -8.34
N VAL A 135 -19.01 -1.12 -7.92
CA VAL A 135 -19.43 -1.32 -6.51
C VAL A 135 -18.21 -1.36 -5.59
N VAL A 136 -17.17 -2.12 -5.97
CA VAL A 136 -15.91 -2.16 -5.19
C VAL A 136 -15.24 -0.79 -5.14
N PHE A 137 -15.24 -0.04 -6.24
CA PHE A 137 -14.73 1.33 -6.30
C PHE A 137 -15.51 2.29 -5.41
N GLY A 138 -16.84 2.24 -5.47
CA GLY A 138 -17.71 3.05 -4.59
C GLY A 138 -17.49 2.74 -3.12
N ALA A 139 -17.40 1.45 -2.76
CA ALA A 139 -17.07 1.03 -1.40
C ALA A 139 -15.69 1.57 -0.95
N PHE A 140 -14.69 1.50 -1.82
CA PHE A 140 -13.36 2.06 -1.56
C PHE A 140 -13.40 3.56 -1.26
N LEU A 141 -14.15 4.34 -2.02
CA LEU A 141 -14.27 5.79 -1.82
C LEU A 141 -15.05 6.17 -0.55
N LEU A 142 -16.01 5.33 -0.13
CA LEU A 142 -16.94 5.63 0.96
C LEU A 142 -16.50 5.07 2.31
N VAL A 143 -15.64 4.06 2.35
CA VAL A 143 -15.22 3.45 3.62
C VAL A 143 -14.35 4.39 4.43
N PRO A 144 -14.73 4.69 5.71
CA PRO A 144 -14.05 5.68 6.55
C PRO A 144 -12.56 5.41 6.73
N THR A 145 -12.15 4.17 6.92
CA THR A 145 -10.74 3.81 7.06
C THR A 145 -9.88 4.15 5.83
N VAL A 146 -10.49 4.31 4.66
CA VAL A 146 -9.77 4.73 3.45
C VAL A 146 -9.59 6.25 3.45
N TRP A 147 -10.69 7.01 3.52
CA TRP A 147 -10.62 8.46 3.33
C TRP A 147 -10.08 9.21 4.55
N ALA A 148 -10.33 8.73 5.78
CA ALA A 148 -9.84 9.40 6.99
C ALA A 148 -8.30 9.41 7.09
N LEU A 149 -7.63 8.33 6.64
CA LEU A 149 -6.18 8.31 6.58
C LEU A 149 -5.65 8.96 5.29
N ALA A 150 -6.39 8.86 4.17
CA ALA A 150 -5.96 9.41 2.89
C ALA A 150 -5.68 10.92 2.92
N VAL A 151 -6.27 11.66 3.84
CA VAL A 151 -6.12 13.12 3.98
C VAL A 151 -4.91 13.54 4.83
N VAL A 152 -4.26 12.58 5.49
CA VAL A 152 -3.09 12.86 6.33
C VAL A 152 -1.82 12.64 5.51
N LEU A 153 -0.86 13.57 5.61
CA LEU A 153 0.40 13.51 4.87
C LEU A 153 1.40 12.55 5.53
N TRP A 154 0.95 11.34 5.83
CA TRP A 154 1.81 10.30 6.36
C TRP A 154 2.49 9.49 5.27
N LYS A 155 3.74 9.12 5.51
CA LYS A 155 4.49 8.22 4.63
C LYS A 155 3.78 6.90 4.34
N ASP A 156 2.98 6.41 5.29
CA ASP A 156 2.18 5.18 5.13
C ASP A 156 1.13 5.31 4.03
N VAL A 157 0.51 6.46 3.90
CA VAL A 157 -0.53 6.75 2.91
C VAL A 157 0.09 6.80 1.50
N MET A 158 1.19 7.52 1.35
CA MET A 158 1.88 7.60 0.05
C MET A 158 2.43 6.24 -0.38
N VAL A 159 2.98 5.45 0.55
CA VAL A 159 3.41 4.07 0.25
C VAL A 159 2.25 3.22 -0.25
N ALA A 160 1.09 3.27 0.42
CA ALA A 160 -0.10 2.55 -0.04
C ALA A 160 -0.54 3.00 -1.44
N ALA A 161 -0.46 4.31 -1.73
CA ALA A 161 -0.77 4.87 -3.05
C ALA A 161 0.21 4.37 -4.14
N LEU A 162 1.52 4.34 -3.83
CA LEU A 162 2.56 3.84 -4.73
C LEU A 162 2.41 2.34 -5.00
N LEU A 163 2.16 1.53 -3.96
CA LEU A 163 1.93 0.09 -4.09
C LEU A 163 0.65 -0.20 -4.89
N LEU A 164 -0.43 0.54 -4.66
CA LEU A 164 -1.67 0.43 -5.43
C LEU A 164 -1.44 0.80 -6.90
N GLY A 165 -0.67 1.86 -7.16
CA GLY A 165 -0.25 2.26 -8.49
C GLY A 165 0.58 1.17 -9.19
N ALA A 166 1.50 0.51 -8.46
CA ALA A 166 2.28 -0.62 -8.98
C ALA A 166 1.39 -1.80 -9.37
N VAL A 167 0.41 -2.15 -8.53
CA VAL A 167 -0.58 -3.20 -8.83
C VAL A 167 -1.41 -2.83 -10.06
N ALA A 168 -1.83 -1.57 -10.18
CA ALA A 168 -2.56 -1.08 -11.35
C ALA A 168 -1.71 -1.12 -12.63
N ALA A 169 -0.43 -0.78 -12.55
CA ALA A 169 0.52 -0.89 -13.66
C ALA A 169 0.71 -2.35 -14.08
N LEU A 170 0.82 -3.28 -13.13
CA LEU A 170 0.90 -4.72 -13.40
C LEU A 170 -0.38 -5.25 -14.08
N LYS A 171 -1.56 -4.82 -13.64
CA LYS A 171 -2.82 -5.15 -14.34
C LYS A 171 -2.80 -4.65 -15.78
N GLY A 172 -2.27 -3.46 -16.01
CA GLY A 172 -2.10 -2.86 -17.35
C GLY A 172 -0.91 -3.41 -18.14
N ARG A 173 -0.23 -4.47 -17.69
CA ARG A 173 0.96 -5.08 -18.30
C ARG A 173 2.10 -4.09 -18.54
N ARG A 174 2.36 -3.22 -17.55
CA ARG A 174 3.40 -2.19 -17.56
C ARG A 174 4.42 -2.45 -16.46
N PRO A 175 5.25 -3.52 -16.55
CA PRO A 175 6.12 -3.96 -15.47
C PRO A 175 7.22 -2.95 -15.12
N VAL A 176 7.70 -2.14 -16.08
CA VAL A 176 8.68 -1.07 -15.82
C VAL A 176 8.08 -0.02 -14.88
N TRP A 177 6.87 0.45 -15.17
CA TRP A 177 6.18 1.42 -14.30
C TRP A 177 5.88 0.82 -12.91
N ALA A 178 5.52 -0.47 -12.88
CA ALA A 178 5.33 -1.16 -11.61
C ALA A 178 6.62 -1.18 -10.78
N LEU A 179 7.76 -1.53 -11.39
CA LEU A 179 9.06 -1.54 -10.69
C LEU A 179 9.44 -0.13 -10.20
N LEU A 180 9.28 0.89 -11.03
CA LEU A 180 9.57 2.28 -10.62
C LEU A 180 8.72 2.72 -9.43
N LEU A 181 7.42 2.36 -9.40
CA LEU A 181 6.53 2.65 -8.28
C LEU A 181 6.87 1.84 -7.03
N LEU A 182 7.30 0.58 -7.16
CA LEU A 182 7.81 -0.21 -6.05
C LEU A 182 9.11 0.39 -5.48
N CYS A 183 10.05 0.80 -6.32
CA CYS A 183 11.27 1.50 -5.92
C CYS A 183 10.94 2.79 -5.17
N ALA A 184 10.02 3.62 -5.71
CA ALA A 184 9.57 4.84 -5.05
C ALA A 184 8.93 4.52 -3.67
N GLY A 185 8.11 3.47 -3.57
CA GLY A 185 7.50 3.03 -2.31
C GLY A 185 8.55 2.65 -1.26
N VAL A 186 9.56 1.88 -1.64
CA VAL A 186 10.64 1.46 -0.74
C VAL A 186 11.53 2.65 -0.36
N ALA A 187 11.79 3.58 -1.30
CA ALA A 187 12.51 4.82 -1.01
C ALA A 187 11.71 5.80 -0.14
N TYR A 188 10.38 5.71 -0.14
CA TYR A 188 9.50 6.53 0.70
C TYR A 188 9.39 5.97 2.13
N ARG A 189 9.52 4.64 2.30
CA ARG A 189 9.49 3.96 3.61
C ARG A 189 10.22 2.60 3.54
N HIS A 190 11.25 2.41 4.34
CA HIS A 190 12.12 1.23 4.28
C HIS A 190 11.37 -0.10 4.45
N ASN A 191 10.37 -0.16 5.35
CA ASN A 191 9.59 -1.37 5.57
C ASN A 191 8.59 -1.69 4.43
N ALA A 192 8.39 -0.78 3.47
CA ALA A 192 7.63 -1.07 2.25
C ALA A 192 8.30 -2.17 1.40
N LEU A 193 9.59 -2.45 1.61
CA LEU A 193 10.29 -3.57 0.98
C LEU A 193 9.56 -4.89 1.21
N ILE A 194 9.03 -5.11 2.42
CA ILE A 194 8.31 -6.34 2.77
C ILE A 194 7.04 -6.50 1.93
N ALA A 195 6.35 -5.41 1.63
CA ALA A 195 5.20 -5.40 0.73
C ALA A 195 5.61 -5.49 -0.75
N ALA A 196 6.76 -4.92 -1.12
CA ALA A 196 7.22 -4.88 -2.51
C ALA A 196 7.73 -6.24 -3.01
N VAL A 197 8.36 -7.06 -2.15
CA VAL A 197 8.92 -8.37 -2.53
C VAL A 197 7.86 -9.31 -3.13
N PRO A 198 6.68 -9.54 -2.54
CA PRO A 198 5.65 -10.35 -3.20
C PRO A 198 5.20 -9.76 -4.54
N LEU A 199 5.16 -8.44 -4.69
CA LEU A 199 4.78 -7.76 -5.94
C LEU A 199 5.89 -7.80 -7.00
N ALA A 200 7.15 -8.02 -6.62
CA ALA A 200 8.24 -8.24 -7.57
C ALA A 200 8.05 -9.53 -8.40
N ILE A 201 7.37 -10.54 -7.86
CA ILE A 201 7.11 -11.80 -8.57
C ILE A 201 6.27 -11.56 -9.85
N PRO A 202 5.11 -10.89 -9.82
CA PRO A 202 4.38 -10.58 -11.05
C PRO A 202 5.10 -9.59 -11.98
N VAL A 203 5.99 -8.69 -11.48
CA VAL A 203 6.86 -7.87 -12.33
C VAL A 203 7.76 -8.77 -13.17
N VAL A 204 8.48 -9.67 -12.53
CA VAL A 204 9.39 -10.62 -13.18
C VAL A 204 8.63 -11.56 -14.12
N ALA A 205 7.44 -12.02 -13.70
CA ALA A 205 6.61 -12.90 -14.53
C ALA A 205 6.17 -12.25 -15.85
N GLN A 206 6.03 -10.93 -15.90
CA GLN A 206 5.68 -10.20 -17.12
C GLN A 206 6.88 -9.97 -18.06
N TRP A 207 8.12 -10.04 -17.54
CA TRP A 207 9.35 -9.92 -18.36
C TRP A 207 9.89 -11.25 -18.87
N ALA A 208 9.48 -12.37 -18.26
CA ALA A 208 10.02 -13.68 -18.62
C ALA A 208 9.62 -14.07 -20.06
N PRO A 209 10.56 -14.42 -20.93
CA PRO A 209 10.31 -14.56 -22.35
C PRO A 209 9.47 -15.81 -22.68
N SER A 210 9.98 -16.96 -22.82
CA SER A 210 9.27 -18.14 -23.36
C SER A 210 8.97 -19.20 -22.30
N PRO A 211 8.01 -20.12 -22.52
CA PRO A 211 7.64 -21.18 -21.57
C PRO A 211 8.81 -22.09 -21.16
N ARG A 212 9.75 -22.34 -22.06
CA ARG A 212 10.85 -23.29 -21.86
C ARG A 212 11.90 -22.80 -20.86
N TRP A 213 12.18 -21.49 -20.83
CA TRP A 213 13.14 -20.83 -19.94
C TRP A 213 12.49 -20.05 -18.81
N ARG A 214 11.18 -20.20 -18.65
CA ARG A 214 10.38 -19.32 -17.80
C ARG A 214 10.86 -19.35 -16.34
N PHE A 215 11.08 -20.52 -15.77
CA PHE A 215 11.46 -20.63 -14.36
C PHE A 215 12.89 -20.12 -14.09
N PRO A 216 13.96 -20.56 -14.78
CA PRO A 216 15.29 -20.05 -14.53
C PRO A 216 15.43 -18.56 -14.86
N ALA A 217 14.79 -18.07 -15.93
CA ALA A 217 14.78 -16.64 -16.25
C ALA A 217 14.05 -15.81 -15.18
N GLN A 218 12.94 -16.30 -14.65
CA GLN A 218 12.24 -15.63 -13.54
C GLN A 218 13.09 -15.61 -12.27
N ALA A 219 13.74 -16.70 -11.92
CA ALA A 219 14.64 -16.75 -10.77
C ALA A 219 15.79 -15.75 -10.92
N LEU A 220 16.46 -15.71 -12.08
CA LEU A 220 17.55 -14.78 -12.36
C LEU A 220 17.05 -13.32 -12.30
N LEU A 221 15.93 -13.01 -12.94
CA LEU A 221 15.35 -11.65 -12.90
C LEU A 221 14.93 -11.25 -11.47
N PHE A 222 14.41 -12.18 -10.69
CA PHE A 222 14.07 -11.92 -9.28
C PHE A 222 15.33 -11.62 -8.45
N MET A 223 16.43 -12.33 -8.72
CA MET A 223 17.73 -12.07 -8.11
C MET A 223 18.32 -10.69 -8.50
N VAL A 224 17.83 -10.06 -9.55
CA VAL A 224 18.18 -8.68 -9.92
C VAL A 224 17.20 -7.67 -9.31
N VAL A 225 15.89 -7.93 -9.43
CA VAL A 225 14.85 -7.00 -8.99
C VAL A 225 14.87 -6.78 -7.48
N VAL A 226 15.05 -7.83 -6.67
CA VAL A 226 15.06 -7.68 -5.21
C VAL A 226 16.27 -6.84 -4.73
N PRO A 227 17.51 -7.07 -5.16
CA PRO A 227 18.62 -6.15 -4.85
C PRO A 227 18.38 -4.71 -5.30
N VAL A 228 17.77 -4.49 -6.47
CA VAL A 228 17.39 -3.12 -6.90
C VAL A 228 16.48 -2.48 -5.87
N LEU A 229 15.43 -3.18 -5.40
CA LEU A 229 14.54 -2.67 -4.36
C LEU A 229 15.27 -2.41 -3.04
N VAL A 230 16.16 -3.33 -2.62
CA VAL A 230 16.93 -3.21 -1.37
C VAL A 230 17.91 -2.03 -1.41
N LEU A 231 18.54 -1.79 -2.55
CA LEU A 231 19.56 -0.75 -2.72
C LEU A 231 18.93 0.64 -2.95
N THR A 232 17.70 0.71 -3.44
CA THR A 232 17.03 1.98 -3.78
C THR A 232 17.04 3.01 -2.63
N PRO A 233 16.70 2.68 -1.37
CA PRO A 233 16.79 3.66 -0.27
C PRO A 233 18.20 4.21 -0.08
N SER A 234 19.22 3.35 -0.17
CA SER A 234 20.62 3.76 0.00
C SER A 234 21.07 4.69 -1.13
N VAL A 235 20.63 4.45 -2.36
CA VAL A 235 20.91 5.34 -3.50
C VAL A 235 20.25 6.70 -3.28
N VAL A 236 18.96 6.73 -2.89
CA VAL A 236 18.23 7.97 -2.63
C VAL A 236 18.84 8.74 -1.46
N ASN A 237 19.17 8.07 -0.35
CA ASN A 237 19.82 8.69 0.81
C ASN A 237 21.16 9.34 0.42
N ARG A 238 21.98 8.65 -0.37
CA ARG A 238 23.27 9.23 -0.86
C ARG A 238 23.03 10.40 -1.81
N SER A 239 22.09 10.29 -2.75
CA SER A 239 21.79 11.36 -3.72
C SER A 239 21.27 12.63 -3.06
N LEU A 240 20.56 12.52 -1.94
CA LEU A 240 20.04 13.63 -1.16
C LEU A 240 20.93 14.00 0.03
N HIS A 241 22.12 13.41 0.16
CA HIS A 241 23.09 13.65 1.22
C HIS A 241 22.49 13.53 2.64
N ALA A 242 21.59 12.56 2.85
CA ALA A 242 20.93 12.38 4.13
C ALA A 242 21.91 11.93 5.22
N SER A 243 21.88 12.60 6.38
CA SER A 243 22.62 12.19 7.56
C SER A 243 22.07 10.89 8.14
N ARG A 244 22.95 10.10 8.76
CA ARG A 244 22.57 8.83 9.38
C ARG A 244 21.99 9.06 10.77
N ALA A 245 20.80 8.56 11.04
CA ALA A 245 20.13 8.64 12.32
C ALA A 245 19.82 7.24 12.92
N TRP A 246 20.07 6.17 12.16
CA TRP A 246 19.82 4.78 12.54
C TRP A 246 18.43 4.56 13.17
N ALA A 247 17.38 4.86 12.43
CA ALA A 247 15.98 4.72 12.87
C ALA A 247 15.65 3.35 13.48
N ALA A 248 16.34 2.28 13.07
CA ALA A 248 16.20 0.94 13.64
C ALA A 248 16.61 0.86 15.12
N GLY A 249 17.43 1.79 15.63
CA GLY A 249 17.81 1.85 17.05
C GLY A 249 16.63 1.98 17.98
N GLN A 250 15.55 2.62 17.54
CA GLN A 250 14.29 2.70 18.28
C GLN A 250 13.72 1.33 18.61
N LEU A 251 13.81 0.37 17.68
CA LEU A 251 13.32 -0.99 17.84
C LEU A 251 14.06 -1.71 18.96
N PHE A 252 15.40 -1.66 18.93
CA PHE A 252 16.25 -2.30 19.92
C PHE A 252 16.03 -1.71 21.31
N LEU A 253 15.98 -0.37 21.40
CA LEU A 253 15.74 0.32 22.66
C LEU A 253 14.34 0.02 23.22
N TYR A 254 13.32 -0.07 22.36
CA TYR A 254 11.95 -0.36 22.76
C TYR A 254 11.80 -1.77 23.35
N ASP A 255 12.44 -2.76 22.73
CA ASP A 255 12.49 -4.13 23.25
C ASP A 255 13.21 -4.21 24.60
N LEU A 256 14.38 -3.61 24.68
CA LEU A 256 15.16 -3.57 25.93
C LEU A 256 14.37 -2.87 27.03
N SER A 257 13.72 -1.74 26.73
CA SER A 257 12.90 -1.02 27.69
C SER A 257 11.77 -1.88 28.26
N ALA A 258 11.08 -2.65 27.40
CA ALA A 258 10.02 -3.55 27.84
C ALA A 258 10.54 -4.66 28.78
N ILE A 259 11.72 -5.21 28.48
CA ILE A 259 12.35 -6.24 29.30
C ILE A 259 12.84 -5.64 30.61
N TYR A 260 13.50 -4.49 30.60
CA TYR A 260 14.04 -3.85 31.82
C TYR A 260 12.95 -3.37 32.77
N VAL A 261 11.79 -2.96 32.26
CA VAL A 261 10.64 -2.63 33.09
C VAL A 261 10.07 -3.87 33.80
N ALA A 262 10.07 -5.02 33.12
CA ALA A 262 9.57 -6.28 33.67
C ALA A 262 10.62 -7.01 34.55
N HIS A 263 11.92 -6.80 34.25
CA HIS A 263 13.08 -7.47 34.86
C HIS A 263 14.17 -6.45 35.12
N PRO A 264 14.06 -5.64 36.21
CA PRO A 264 15.06 -4.63 36.55
C PRO A 264 16.45 -5.19 36.77
N GLU A 265 16.56 -6.46 37.17
CA GLU A 265 17.80 -7.20 37.36
C GLU A 265 18.58 -7.44 36.05
N ALA A 266 17.88 -7.38 34.88
CA ALA A 266 18.53 -7.49 33.58
C ALA A 266 19.28 -6.20 33.14
N PHE A 267 19.00 -5.10 33.84
CA PHE A 267 19.54 -3.78 33.54
C PHE A 267 21.03 -3.72 33.96
N SER A 268 21.90 -3.70 32.96
CA SER A 268 23.36 -3.80 33.22
C SER A 268 24.12 -2.53 32.88
N ASN A 269 23.58 -1.64 32.08
CA ASN A 269 24.32 -0.48 31.59
C ASN A 269 23.40 0.73 31.34
N SER A 270 23.44 1.73 32.24
CA SER A 270 22.67 2.96 32.13
C SER A 270 23.05 3.84 30.91
N SER A 271 24.29 3.72 30.43
CA SER A 271 24.72 4.51 29.26
C SER A 271 23.92 4.23 28.00
N LEU A 272 23.34 3.03 27.87
CA LEU A 272 22.46 2.66 26.74
C LEU A 272 21.11 3.37 26.77
N THR A 273 20.65 3.71 27.96
CA THR A 273 19.38 4.40 28.21
C THR A 273 19.59 5.88 28.55
N GLY A 274 20.79 6.46 28.28
CA GLY A 274 21.07 7.86 28.57
C GLY A 274 21.12 8.19 30.06
N ASP A 275 21.68 7.28 30.85
CA ASP A 275 21.77 7.32 32.32
C ASP A 275 20.41 7.31 33.02
N THR A 276 19.35 6.88 32.32
CA THR A 276 18.00 6.69 32.86
C THR A 276 17.98 5.43 33.74
N SER A 277 17.48 5.54 34.95
CA SER A 277 17.31 4.40 35.86
C SER A 277 16.16 3.48 35.42
N PRO A 278 16.09 2.20 35.89
CA PRO A 278 14.94 1.34 35.62
C PRO A 278 13.60 1.93 36.05
N GLN A 279 13.58 2.68 37.14
CA GLN A 279 12.38 3.34 37.66
C GLN A 279 11.92 4.49 36.77
N GLU A 280 12.85 5.30 36.26
CA GLU A 280 12.55 6.35 35.26
C GLU A 280 12.13 5.73 33.95
N LEU A 281 12.81 4.65 33.52
CA LEU A 281 12.46 3.94 32.30
C LEU A 281 11.03 3.39 32.34
N ALA A 282 10.56 2.94 33.49
CA ALA A 282 9.17 2.52 33.69
C ALA A 282 8.16 3.65 33.47
N LYS A 283 8.53 4.91 33.77
CA LYS A 283 7.70 6.09 33.49
C LYS A 283 7.71 6.47 32.01
N LEU A 284 8.83 6.24 31.33
CA LEU A 284 9.00 6.53 29.91
C LEU A 284 8.40 5.46 29.01
N TYR A 285 8.42 4.20 29.43
CA TYR A 285 7.93 3.10 28.60
C TYR A 285 6.43 3.22 28.35
N ASN A 286 6.06 3.16 27.07
CA ASN A 286 4.66 3.19 26.64
C ASN A 286 4.43 2.15 25.54
N ILE A 287 3.42 1.31 25.72
CA ILE A 287 3.10 0.25 24.77
C ILE A 287 2.45 0.76 23.48
N HIS A 288 1.96 2.00 23.45
CA HIS A 288 1.34 2.58 22.25
C HIS A 288 2.38 3.11 21.27
N HIS A 289 3.49 3.68 21.76
CA HIS A 289 4.53 4.22 20.89
C HIS A 289 5.88 4.38 21.60
N VAL A 290 6.94 4.19 20.86
CA VAL A 290 8.33 4.32 21.33
C VAL A 290 8.73 5.77 21.65
N TRP A 291 8.07 6.77 21.05
CA TRP A 291 8.46 8.18 21.15
C TRP A 291 8.49 8.72 22.57
N ARG A 292 7.66 8.18 23.47
CA ARG A 292 7.70 8.59 24.87
C ARG A 292 9.08 8.39 25.53
N LEU A 293 9.88 7.47 25.04
CA LEU A 293 11.27 7.31 25.49
C LEU A 293 12.12 8.54 25.14
N PHE A 294 11.80 9.25 24.08
CA PHE A 294 12.55 10.39 23.53
C PHE A 294 11.92 11.74 23.88
N ASP A 295 10.62 11.79 24.09
CA ASP A 295 9.89 13.02 24.48
C ASP A 295 9.98 13.28 25.99
N GLY A 296 10.18 12.24 26.77
CA GLY A 296 10.22 12.31 28.23
C GLY A 296 8.85 12.12 28.90
N ALA A 297 8.87 12.18 30.21
CA ALA A 297 7.68 12.14 31.07
C ALA A 297 7.95 12.91 32.37
N GLU A 298 6.89 13.23 33.11
CA GLU A 298 7.04 13.89 34.40
C GLU A 298 7.92 13.07 35.35
N GLY A 299 8.98 13.69 35.83
CA GLY A 299 9.96 13.05 36.72
C GLY A 299 10.83 11.96 36.07
N ALA A 300 10.97 12.00 34.72
CA ALA A 300 11.90 11.17 33.98
C ALA A 300 12.49 11.92 32.79
N ARG A 301 13.80 11.88 32.61
CA ARG A 301 14.50 12.56 31.53
C ARG A 301 14.35 11.82 30.22
N PRO A 302 14.16 12.51 29.05
CA PRO A 302 14.12 11.88 27.76
C PRO A 302 15.47 11.24 27.41
N ILE A 303 15.42 10.10 26.73
CA ILE A 303 16.62 9.47 26.16
C ILE A 303 16.99 10.25 24.87
N PRO A 304 18.23 10.74 24.72
CA PRO A 304 18.60 11.53 23.56
C PRO A 304 18.55 10.68 22.27
N PHE A 305 17.62 11.00 21.37
CA PHE A 305 17.44 10.27 20.10
C PHE A 305 18.70 10.31 19.24
N GLN A 306 19.34 11.48 19.12
CA GLN A 306 20.52 11.72 18.28
C GLN A 306 21.71 10.85 18.69
N SER A 307 21.72 10.33 19.92
CA SER A 307 22.78 9.46 20.42
C SER A 307 22.62 7.99 20.03
N LEU A 308 21.52 7.58 19.38
CA LEU A 308 21.27 6.18 19.02
C LEU A 308 22.31 5.64 18.03
N GLU A 309 22.68 6.42 17.01
CA GLU A 309 23.72 6.00 16.04
C GLU A 309 25.07 5.79 16.72
N ALA A 310 25.47 6.71 17.61
CA ALA A 310 26.73 6.58 18.38
C ALA A 310 26.75 5.34 19.30
N ARG A 311 25.60 4.88 19.76
CA ARG A 311 25.44 3.72 20.66
C ARG A 311 25.03 2.43 19.93
N ARG A 312 25.04 2.45 18.60
CA ARG A 312 24.53 1.36 17.76
C ARG A 312 25.07 0.00 18.11
N GLU A 313 26.39 -0.15 18.13
CA GLU A 313 27.05 -1.42 18.41
C GLU A 313 26.72 -1.94 19.81
N ALA A 314 26.76 -1.06 20.79
CA ALA A 314 26.44 -1.40 22.17
C ALA A 314 24.96 -1.81 22.35
N LEU A 315 24.01 -1.09 21.71
CA LEU A 315 22.60 -1.44 21.73
C LEU A 315 22.32 -2.79 21.07
N VAL A 316 22.94 -3.07 19.95
CA VAL A 316 22.81 -4.36 19.26
C VAL A 316 23.40 -5.50 20.09
N ALA A 317 24.58 -5.30 20.69
CA ALA A 317 25.22 -6.30 21.53
C ALA A 317 24.34 -6.60 22.78
N GLU A 318 23.84 -5.56 23.41
CA GLU A 318 22.97 -5.71 24.58
C GLU A 318 21.63 -6.40 24.24
N TRP A 319 21.02 -6.04 23.13
CA TRP A 319 19.80 -6.70 22.65
C TRP A 319 20.03 -8.21 22.41
N LYS A 320 21.18 -8.56 21.75
CA LYS A 320 21.56 -9.95 21.54
C LYS A 320 21.86 -10.70 22.84
N ARG A 321 22.28 -10.02 23.88
CA ARG A 321 22.53 -10.60 25.21
C ARG A 321 21.22 -10.82 25.97
N VAL A 322 20.36 -9.80 26.02
CA VAL A 322 19.19 -9.76 26.91
C VAL A 322 17.99 -10.52 26.34
N VAL A 323 17.66 -10.33 25.05
CA VAL A 323 16.46 -10.94 24.47
C VAL A 323 16.47 -12.48 24.55
N PRO A 324 17.57 -13.20 24.29
CA PRO A 324 17.61 -14.65 24.47
C PRO A 324 17.46 -15.12 25.94
N GLN A 325 17.76 -14.27 26.92
CA GLN A 325 17.58 -14.57 28.34
C GLN A 325 16.12 -14.41 28.76
N TYR A 326 15.38 -13.49 28.14
CA TYR A 326 13.98 -13.17 28.47
C TYR A 326 13.05 -13.30 27.25
N PRO A 327 13.06 -14.43 26.51
CA PRO A 327 12.36 -14.56 25.25
C PRO A 327 10.84 -14.45 25.40
N THR A 328 10.30 -14.93 26.53
CA THR A 328 8.86 -14.87 26.82
C THR A 328 8.40 -13.43 27.02
N THR A 329 9.16 -12.61 27.74
CA THR A 329 8.85 -11.20 27.98
C THR A 329 8.92 -10.41 26.68
N TRP A 330 9.96 -10.64 25.87
CA TRP A 330 10.09 -10.04 24.55
C TRP A 330 8.90 -10.42 23.65
N MET A 331 8.54 -11.70 23.56
CA MET A 331 7.41 -12.14 22.75
C MET A 331 6.08 -11.55 23.23
N LYS A 332 5.85 -11.50 24.55
CA LYS A 332 4.65 -10.86 25.13
C LYS A 332 4.58 -9.38 24.76
N HIS A 333 5.69 -8.65 24.85
CA HIS A 333 5.77 -7.25 24.43
C HIS A 333 5.40 -7.09 22.95
N ARG A 334 6.04 -7.85 22.05
CA ARG A 334 5.78 -7.79 20.62
C ARG A 334 4.33 -8.12 20.27
N LEU A 335 3.80 -9.18 20.86
CA LEU A 335 2.41 -9.57 20.65
C LEU A 335 1.43 -8.52 21.19
N ALA A 336 1.73 -7.91 22.33
CA ALA A 336 0.88 -6.87 22.91
C ALA A 336 0.83 -5.61 22.03
N VAL A 337 1.99 -5.13 21.54
CA VAL A 337 2.06 -4.00 20.58
C VAL A 337 1.25 -4.32 19.32
N PHE A 338 1.45 -5.52 18.74
CA PHE A 338 0.76 -5.96 17.54
C PHE A 338 -0.75 -6.08 17.73
N ARG A 339 -1.21 -6.68 18.84
CA ARG A 339 -2.65 -6.81 19.15
C ARG A 339 -3.31 -5.44 19.34
N ARG A 340 -2.62 -4.49 19.96
CA ARG A 340 -3.10 -3.11 20.12
C ARG A 340 -3.21 -2.39 18.77
N MET A 341 -2.20 -2.52 17.92
CA MET A 341 -2.25 -1.99 16.56
C MET A 341 -3.46 -2.53 15.77
N LEU A 342 -3.80 -3.80 15.99
CA LEU A 342 -4.98 -4.41 15.38
C LEU A 342 -6.30 -4.08 16.08
N GLY A 343 -6.29 -3.37 17.21
CA GLY A 343 -7.50 -3.09 18.00
C GLY A 343 -8.16 -4.36 18.54
N ALA A 344 -7.35 -5.39 18.88
CA ALA A 344 -7.84 -6.68 19.35
C ALA A 344 -8.07 -6.73 20.87
N ASP A 345 -7.30 -5.95 21.65
CA ASP A 345 -7.37 -5.90 23.12
C ASP A 345 -7.62 -4.50 23.69
N HIS A 346 -7.51 -3.48 22.86
CA HIS A 346 -7.77 -2.09 23.25
C HIS A 346 -8.47 -1.33 22.13
N PHE A 347 -9.48 -0.54 22.47
CA PHE A 347 -10.25 0.27 21.54
C PHE A 347 -10.74 1.54 22.24
N PRO A 348 -10.73 2.73 21.60
CA PRO A 348 -10.33 2.99 20.22
C PRO A 348 -8.85 2.73 19.96
N VAL A 349 -8.51 2.44 18.68
CA VAL A 349 -7.12 2.22 18.28
C VAL A 349 -6.34 3.52 18.29
N TRP A 350 -5.04 3.43 18.55
CA TRP A 350 -4.17 4.60 18.52
C TRP A 350 -3.98 5.11 17.09
N ALA A 351 -4.00 6.43 16.92
CA ALA A 351 -3.81 7.12 15.62
C ALA A 351 -4.72 6.59 14.49
N ALA A 352 -5.99 6.29 14.79
CA ALA A 352 -7.01 5.99 13.77
C ALA A 352 -7.35 7.24 12.94
N PHE A 353 -7.34 8.41 13.58
CA PHE A 353 -7.57 9.73 12.99
C PHE A 353 -6.43 10.66 13.36
N HIS A 354 -6.16 11.62 12.49
CA HIS A 354 -5.35 12.79 12.81
C HIS A 354 -6.09 14.01 12.27
N ARG A 355 -6.60 14.84 13.18
CA ARG A 355 -7.65 15.83 12.86
C ARG A 355 -7.13 17.25 12.69
N GLN A 356 -5.81 17.43 12.75
CA GLN A 356 -5.21 18.76 12.78
C GLN A 356 -3.89 18.80 12.01
N ILE A 357 -3.33 19.97 11.93
CA ILE A 357 -1.90 20.18 11.70
C ILE A 357 -1.31 20.50 13.06
N ASP A 358 -0.32 19.71 13.52
CA ASP A 358 0.32 19.95 14.80
C ASP A 358 0.97 21.35 14.84
N PRO A 359 1.24 21.93 16.01
CA PRO A 359 1.89 23.21 16.14
C PRO A 359 3.19 23.28 15.32
N ASN A 360 3.36 24.33 14.51
CA ASN A 360 4.46 24.44 13.58
C ASN A 360 4.89 25.89 13.35
N SER A 361 6.16 26.09 12.93
CA SER A 361 6.75 27.39 12.66
C SER A 361 6.35 28.00 11.30
N TRP A 362 5.77 27.22 10.40
CA TRP A 362 5.36 27.66 9.06
C TRP A 362 3.94 28.22 9.00
N GLN A 363 3.27 28.34 10.17
CA GLN A 363 1.87 28.81 10.29
C GLN A 363 0.88 28.03 9.42
N LEU A 364 1.20 26.79 9.09
CA LEU A 364 0.29 25.90 8.40
C LEU A 364 -0.91 25.61 9.30
N ARG A 365 -2.11 25.82 8.76
CA ARG A 365 -3.38 25.57 9.47
C ARG A 365 -4.39 24.98 8.51
N PRO A 366 -5.22 24.02 8.96
CA PRO A 366 -6.35 23.56 8.15
C PRO A 366 -7.45 24.65 8.14
N PRO A 367 -8.41 24.60 7.20
CA PRO A 367 -9.50 25.60 7.09
C PRO A 367 -10.61 25.32 8.11
N THR A 368 -10.32 25.48 9.41
CA THR A 368 -11.17 25.08 10.54
C THR A 368 -12.58 25.70 10.50
N GLU A 369 -12.73 26.89 9.95
CA GLU A 369 -14.02 27.58 9.79
C GLU A 369 -14.78 27.15 8.53
N GLY A 370 -14.13 26.41 7.64
CA GLY A 370 -14.70 25.97 6.38
C GLY A 370 -15.79 24.90 6.57
N TYR A 371 -16.93 25.09 5.90
CA TYR A 371 -18.07 24.16 5.97
C TYR A 371 -17.67 22.71 5.64
N LEU A 372 -16.85 22.50 4.61
CA LEU A 372 -16.40 21.16 4.22
C LEU A 372 -15.51 20.53 5.29
N PHE A 373 -14.60 21.30 5.90
CA PHE A 373 -13.76 20.82 6.99
C PHE A 373 -14.60 20.40 8.20
N GLN A 374 -15.53 21.23 8.63
CA GLN A 374 -16.42 20.92 9.74
C GLN A 374 -17.32 19.71 9.45
N THR A 375 -17.83 19.61 8.21
CA THR A 375 -18.62 18.45 7.80
C THR A 375 -17.80 17.18 7.80
N PHE A 376 -16.57 17.23 7.31
CA PHE A 376 -15.62 16.12 7.33
C PHE A 376 -15.40 15.62 8.76
N HIS A 377 -15.10 16.50 9.71
CA HIS A 377 -14.90 16.13 11.11
C HIS A 377 -16.17 15.63 11.81
N ARG A 378 -17.34 16.19 11.49
CA ARG A 378 -18.61 15.62 11.99
C ARG A 378 -18.83 14.17 11.53
N ILE A 379 -18.44 13.86 10.29
CA ILE A 379 -18.51 12.46 9.81
C ILE A 379 -17.49 11.60 10.56
N GLU A 380 -16.26 12.09 10.80
CA GLU A 380 -15.29 11.39 11.62
C GLU A 380 -15.82 11.11 13.03
N ASP A 381 -16.51 12.07 13.68
CA ASP A 381 -17.12 11.87 15.00
C ASP A 381 -18.18 10.77 15.00
N VAL A 382 -18.98 10.69 13.94
CA VAL A 382 -19.99 9.63 13.79
C VAL A 382 -19.37 8.25 13.60
N VAL A 383 -18.25 8.16 12.87
CA VAL A 383 -17.60 6.88 12.57
C VAL A 383 -16.49 6.52 13.57
N ASP A 384 -16.13 7.44 14.46
CA ASP A 384 -15.18 7.18 15.53
C ASP A 384 -15.75 6.08 16.45
N GLY A 385 -14.90 5.14 16.83
CA GLY A 385 -15.34 3.97 17.57
C GLY A 385 -16.03 2.89 16.72
N SER A 386 -16.21 3.09 15.40
CA SER A 386 -16.79 2.04 14.56
C SER A 386 -15.85 0.84 14.41
N PHE A 387 -16.44 -0.35 14.21
CA PHE A 387 -15.68 -1.59 14.00
C PHE A 387 -14.75 -1.54 12.77
N LEU A 388 -14.97 -0.60 11.85
CA LEU A 388 -14.14 -0.40 10.66
C LEU A 388 -12.70 0.02 11.00
N PHE A 389 -12.47 0.62 12.18
CA PHE A 389 -11.14 0.93 12.67
C PHE A 389 -10.50 -0.21 13.50
N ARG A 390 -11.09 -1.40 13.51
CA ARG A 390 -10.47 -2.59 14.08
C ARG A 390 -9.62 -3.30 13.02
N GLY A 391 -8.30 -3.20 13.13
CA GLY A 391 -7.35 -3.75 12.17
C GLY A 391 -7.47 -5.25 11.96
N TRP A 392 -7.82 -6.02 13.03
CA TRP A 392 -8.02 -7.46 12.91
C TRP A 392 -9.13 -7.84 11.92
N LEU A 393 -10.17 -7.01 11.77
CA LEU A 393 -11.23 -7.24 10.80
C LEU A 393 -10.70 -7.16 9.36
N TRP A 394 -9.86 -6.15 9.09
CA TRP A 394 -9.21 -5.99 7.79
C TRP A 394 -8.23 -7.12 7.49
N MET A 395 -7.51 -7.61 8.52
CA MET A 395 -6.63 -8.78 8.37
C MET A 395 -7.41 -10.04 8.04
N LEU A 396 -8.55 -10.30 8.70
CA LEU A 396 -9.43 -11.43 8.36
C LEU A 396 -9.99 -11.31 6.94
N GLY A 397 -10.47 -10.12 6.56
CA GLY A 397 -10.91 -9.85 5.19
C GLY A 397 -9.81 -10.09 4.17
N LEU A 398 -8.59 -9.62 4.45
CA LEU A 398 -7.43 -9.80 3.57
C LEU A 398 -7.03 -11.27 3.44
N VAL A 399 -7.04 -12.03 4.54
CA VAL A 399 -6.82 -13.49 4.51
C VAL A 399 -7.88 -14.16 3.62
N ALA A 400 -9.16 -13.83 3.83
CA ALA A 400 -10.25 -14.43 3.07
C ALA A 400 -10.12 -14.18 1.55
N VAL A 401 -9.91 -12.92 1.12
CA VAL A 401 -9.77 -12.61 -0.31
C VAL A 401 -8.49 -13.20 -0.90
N THR A 402 -7.41 -13.30 -0.11
CA THR A 402 -6.14 -13.91 -0.55
C THR A 402 -6.29 -15.41 -0.74
N LEU A 403 -7.03 -16.11 0.15
CA LEU A 403 -7.32 -17.52 0.00
C LEU A 403 -8.22 -17.81 -1.21
N VAL A 404 -9.19 -16.94 -1.50
CA VAL A 404 -10.00 -17.04 -2.73
C VAL A 404 -9.10 -16.87 -3.97
N ALA A 405 -8.17 -15.92 -3.95
CA ALA A 405 -7.22 -15.70 -5.03
C ALA A 405 -6.26 -16.90 -5.19
N LEU A 406 -5.79 -17.50 -4.09
CA LEU A 406 -4.94 -18.68 -4.08
C LEU A 406 -5.64 -19.91 -4.73
N ARG A 407 -6.89 -20.17 -4.35
CA ARG A 407 -7.68 -21.28 -4.96
C ARG A 407 -7.82 -21.14 -6.47
N LYS A 408 -7.73 -19.94 -6.98
CA LYS A 408 -7.85 -19.61 -8.40
C LYS A 408 -6.55 -18.99 -8.97
N VAL A 409 -5.38 -19.32 -8.37
CA VAL A 409 -4.11 -18.64 -8.65
C VAL A 409 -3.70 -18.69 -10.13
N LYS A 410 -4.03 -19.76 -10.86
CA LYS A 410 -3.79 -19.86 -12.31
C LYS A 410 -4.41 -18.70 -13.11
N ARG A 411 -5.58 -18.20 -12.67
CA ARG A 411 -6.31 -17.08 -13.28
C ARG A 411 -6.08 -15.74 -12.57
N HIS A 412 -5.83 -15.78 -11.26
CA HIS A 412 -5.81 -14.62 -10.38
C HIS A 412 -4.46 -14.46 -9.64
N SER A 413 -3.34 -14.79 -10.30
CA SER A 413 -2.01 -14.70 -9.68
C SER A 413 -1.69 -13.30 -9.16
N LEU A 414 -2.02 -12.23 -9.90
CA LEU A 414 -1.80 -10.86 -9.45
C LEU A 414 -2.62 -10.53 -8.19
N ALA A 415 -3.88 -10.98 -8.11
CA ALA A 415 -4.71 -10.82 -6.91
C ALA A 415 -4.08 -11.54 -5.71
N PHE A 416 -3.58 -12.76 -5.89
CA PHE A 416 -2.90 -13.51 -4.84
C PHE A 416 -1.67 -12.78 -4.30
N PHE A 417 -0.77 -12.32 -5.18
CA PHE A 417 0.44 -11.61 -4.76
C PHE A 417 0.13 -10.23 -4.16
N THR A 418 -0.95 -9.57 -4.58
CA THR A 418 -1.44 -8.33 -3.95
C THR A 418 -1.90 -8.58 -2.52
N GLY A 419 -2.71 -9.61 -2.30
CA GLY A 419 -3.14 -10.00 -0.96
C GLY A 419 -1.97 -10.43 -0.07
N LEU A 420 -1.05 -11.25 -0.61
CA LEU A 420 0.17 -11.67 0.10
C LEU A 420 1.05 -10.47 0.48
N SER A 421 1.16 -9.47 -0.39
CA SER A 421 1.87 -8.21 -0.10
C SER A 421 1.28 -7.49 1.12
N GLY A 422 -0.04 -7.35 1.18
CA GLY A 422 -0.72 -6.74 2.32
C GLY A 422 -0.57 -7.54 3.61
N LEU A 423 -0.67 -8.87 3.54
CA LEU A 423 -0.47 -9.76 4.69
C LEU A 423 0.97 -9.71 5.22
N ALA A 424 1.94 -9.80 4.33
CA ALA A 424 3.36 -9.71 4.70
C ALA A 424 3.69 -8.38 5.37
N TYR A 425 3.17 -7.27 4.80
CA TYR A 425 3.38 -5.93 5.35
C TYR A 425 2.86 -5.80 6.78
N ALA A 426 1.60 -6.16 7.05
CA ALA A 426 1.04 -6.07 8.39
C ALA A 426 1.72 -7.04 9.36
N SER A 427 1.98 -8.30 8.95
CA SER A 427 2.58 -9.31 9.82
C SER A 427 4.01 -8.95 10.24
N ALA A 428 4.74 -8.19 9.42
CA ALA A 428 6.07 -7.72 9.77
C ALA A 428 6.09 -6.86 11.04
N TYR A 429 5.02 -6.10 11.32
CA TYR A 429 4.93 -5.28 12.52
C TYR A 429 4.88 -6.08 13.82
N LEU A 430 4.63 -7.39 13.77
CA LEU A 430 4.83 -8.25 14.93
C LEU A 430 6.29 -8.22 15.41
N VAL A 431 7.24 -8.03 14.49
CA VAL A 431 8.68 -8.02 14.80
C VAL A 431 9.24 -6.60 14.83
N ILE A 432 8.90 -5.77 13.83
CA ILE A 432 9.49 -4.43 13.66
C ILE A 432 8.63 -3.29 14.20
N GLY A 433 7.48 -3.58 14.83
CA GLY A 433 6.59 -2.54 15.36
C GLY A 433 7.22 -1.73 16.49
N ILE A 434 7.26 -0.41 16.33
CA ILE A 434 7.73 0.56 17.33
C ILE A 434 6.58 1.35 17.96
N GLY A 435 5.36 0.93 17.66
CA GLY A 435 4.12 1.52 18.18
C GLY A 435 2.90 0.75 17.68
N SER A 436 1.74 1.13 18.21
CA SER A 436 0.46 0.49 17.90
C SER A 436 -0.45 1.35 17.03
N ASP A 437 0.13 2.21 16.19
CA ASP A 437 -0.62 3.11 15.30
C ASP A 437 -1.39 2.31 14.24
N PHE A 438 -2.68 2.57 14.12
CA PHE A 438 -3.53 1.95 13.10
C PHE A 438 -3.05 2.24 11.66
N ARG A 439 -2.44 3.41 11.42
CA ARG A 439 -1.87 3.81 10.13
C ARG A 439 -0.86 2.79 9.57
N PHE A 440 -0.20 2.02 10.42
CA PHE A 440 0.80 1.04 9.99
C PHE A 440 0.23 -0.11 9.16
N ILE A 441 -1.06 -0.40 9.25
CA ILE A 441 -1.72 -1.41 8.42
C ILE A 441 -2.47 -0.81 7.22
N TYR A 442 -2.30 0.48 6.93
CA TYR A 442 -3.07 1.14 5.88
C TYR A 442 -2.92 0.47 4.51
N TRP A 443 -1.70 0.05 4.12
CA TRP A 443 -1.55 -0.76 2.91
C TRP A 443 -2.38 -2.04 2.93
N SER A 444 -2.47 -2.72 4.07
CA SER A 444 -3.26 -3.96 4.18
C SER A 444 -4.75 -3.71 4.00
N VAL A 445 -5.27 -2.57 4.49
CA VAL A 445 -6.65 -2.12 4.22
C VAL A 445 -6.86 -1.89 2.72
N ILE A 446 -5.97 -1.14 2.07
CA ILE A 446 -6.03 -0.88 0.62
C ILE A 446 -5.90 -2.18 -0.18
N ALA A 447 -5.05 -3.11 0.25
CA ALA A 447 -4.83 -4.40 -0.40
C ALA A 447 -6.09 -5.30 -0.39
N VAL A 448 -6.99 -5.18 0.60
CA VAL A 448 -8.30 -5.87 0.56
C VAL A 448 -9.08 -5.44 -0.68
N PHE A 449 -9.23 -4.13 -0.89
CA PHE A 449 -9.96 -3.58 -2.03
C PHE A 449 -9.26 -3.87 -3.37
N ALA A 450 -7.93 -3.76 -3.41
CA ALA A 450 -7.15 -4.04 -4.60
C ALA A 450 -7.26 -5.53 -5.01
N THR A 451 -7.15 -6.44 -4.05
CA THR A 451 -7.32 -7.88 -4.29
C THR A 451 -8.74 -8.19 -4.75
N LEU A 452 -9.75 -7.63 -4.10
CA LEU A 452 -11.15 -7.80 -4.45
C LEU A 452 -11.44 -7.27 -5.87
N ALA A 453 -10.90 -6.08 -6.21
CA ALA A 453 -11.01 -5.52 -7.55
C ALA A 453 -10.41 -6.43 -8.62
N LEU A 454 -9.25 -7.04 -8.35
CA LEU A 454 -8.60 -7.97 -9.26
C LEU A 454 -9.33 -9.33 -9.38
N LEU A 455 -10.03 -9.77 -8.33
CA LEU A 455 -10.89 -10.97 -8.38
C LEU A 455 -12.12 -10.73 -9.23
N VAL A 456 -12.71 -9.54 -9.14
CA VAL A 456 -13.92 -9.15 -9.87
C VAL A 456 -13.60 -8.73 -11.30
N CYS A 457 -12.52 -8.00 -11.51
CA CYS A 457 -12.05 -7.48 -12.79
C CYS A 457 -10.63 -7.99 -13.08
N PRO A 458 -10.44 -9.28 -13.40
CA PRO A 458 -9.12 -9.83 -13.65
C PRO A 458 -8.45 -9.15 -14.85
N PRO A 459 -7.11 -9.18 -14.93
CA PRO A 459 -6.39 -8.77 -16.14
C PRO A 459 -6.90 -9.51 -17.37
N GLU A 460 -7.05 -8.82 -18.48
CA GLU A 460 -7.40 -9.46 -19.74
C GLU A 460 -6.28 -10.45 -20.12
N GLN A 461 -6.66 -11.70 -20.38
CA GLN A 461 -5.71 -12.70 -20.86
C GLN A 461 -5.27 -12.27 -22.27
N ALA A 462 -3.96 -12.27 -22.52
CA ALA A 462 -3.49 -12.12 -23.89
C ALA A 462 -4.13 -13.26 -24.70
N GLU A 463 -4.86 -12.92 -25.76
CA GLU A 463 -5.36 -13.92 -26.71
C GLU A 463 -4.17 -14.79 -27.11
N SER A 464 -4.24 -16.08 -26.84
CA SER A 464 -3.28 -17.01 -27.40
C SER A 464 -3.38 -16.86 -28.93
N PRO A 465 -2.26 -16.62 -29.65
CA PRO A 465 -2.32 -16.57 -31.10
C PRO A 465 -3.07 -17.82 -31.56
N SER A 466 -4.18 -17.61 -32.28
CA SER A 466 -4.96 -18.68 -32.88
C SER A 466 -3.99 -19.59 -33.63
N LYS A 467 -3.92 -20.87 -33.22
CA LYS A 467 -3.16 -21.85 -34.00
C LYS A 467 -3.59 -21.71 -35.45
N PRO A 468 -2.68 -21.46 -36.37
CA PRO A 468 -3.03 -21.52 -37.80
C PRO A 468 -3.62 -22.91 -38.04
N ARG A 469 -4.80 -22.93 -38.66
CA ARG A 469 -5.50 -24.15 -39.10
C ARG A 469 -4.72 -24.85 -40.18
#